data_d64609606e9f7360a82c6901db333305
#
_entry.id   d64609606e9f7360a82c6901db333305
#
_cell.length_a   1.000
_cell.length_b   1.000
_cell.length_c   1.000
_cell.angle_alpha   90.00
_cell.angle_beta   90.00
_cell.angle_gamma   90.00
#
_symmetry.space_group_name_H-M   'P 1'
#
loop_
_entity.id
_entity.type
_entity.pdbx_description
1 polymer ?
#
loop_
_entity_poly.entity_id
_entity_poly.type
_entity_poly.pdbx_seq_one_letter_code
_entity_poly.pdbx_strand_id
1 'polypeptide(L)'
;MRYEGKDRRRVETSPLRARRRLVTPEVLRQVKGIELRTRSLVSSLFTGEYRSMFRGQGIEFAEVREYQQGDDFRAIDWNVSARMGHPFVKTYHEERENTLLLVVDQSGSCHFGRPYTKAGLAVEVAAVLALAAARHNDRVGALMFADKVELIVRPAKGRPHALRVIRDLVAFTPRGRGTNLGEALSYAAKLPKHHAIVAVLSDFRAEGWEVPLAQLAARHDVVAITVDDPRERELPDAGWVDMEDAETGQRVLLDTSHGATRTRVGVAAERQLQERTRKLVQAGVDRVALQTNVPYGVLLRRAFAERARRLKR
;
A
#
# COMPACT_ATOMS: atom_id res chain seq x y z
N MET A 1 -5.97 -8.65 -58.25
CA MET A 1 -5.33 -7.83 -57.25
C MET A 1 -6.03 -8.09 -55.92
N ARG A 2 -5.45 -8.96 -55.06
CA ARG A 2 -6.04 -9.36 -53.77
C ARG A 2 -5.37 -8.56 -52.68
N TYR A 3 -6.15 -7.87 -51.86
CA TYR A 3 -5.68 -7.19 -50.67
C TYR A 3 -5.57 -8.20 -49.52
N GLU A 4 -4.38 -8.43 -49.04
CA GLU A 4 -4.11 -9.21 -47.83
C GLU A 4 -4.42 -8.36 -46.58
N GLY A 5 -5.28 -8.92 -45.71
CA GLY A 5 -5.69 -8.34 -44.45
C GLY A 5 -4.55 -8.37 -43.42
N LYS A 6 -4.27 -7.23 -42.82
CA LYS A 6 -3.38 -7.08 -41.67
C LYS A 6 -3.93 -7.80 -40.43
N ASP A 7 -3.23 -8.83 -40.05
CA ASP A 7 -3.39 -9.58 -38.81
C ASP A 7 -3.20 -8.65 -37.59
N ARG A 8 -4.31 -8.22 -37.00
CA ARG A 8 -4.33 -7.52 -35.71
C ARG A 8 -4.16 -8.55 -34.62
N ARG A 9 -2.93 -8.79 -34.19
CA ARG A 9 -2.64 -9.53 -32.95
C ARG A 9 -3.38 -8.86 -31.79
N ARG A 10 -4.50 -9.45 -31.38
CA ARG A 10 -5.14 -9.16 -30.11
C ARG A 10 -4.16 -9.57 -29.02
N VAL A 11 -3.63 -8.59 -28.29
CA VAL A 11 -2.97 -8.83 -27.02
C VAL A 11 -4.05 -9.39 -26.09
N GLU A 12 -4.02 -10.68 -25.86
CA GLU A 12 -4.87 -11.35 -24.86
C GLU A 12 -4.47 -10.83 -23.47
N THR A 13 -5.15 -9.81 -23.01
CA THR A 13 -5.19 -9.44 -21.60
C THR A 13 -6.11 -10.40 -20.87
N SER A 14 -5.65 -11.63 -20.70
CA SER A 14 -6.34 -12.57 -19.81
C SER A 14 -6.21 -12.06 -18.37
N PRO A 15 -7.31 -11.72 -17.67
CA PRO A 15 -7.21 -11.34 -16.27
C PRO A 15 -6.73 -12.56 -15.50
N LEU A 16 -5.61 -12.42 -14.78
CA LEU A 16 -5.12 -13.39 -13.80
C LEU A 16 -6.21 -13.62 -12.76
N ARG A 17 -7.16 -14.51 -13.06
CA ARG A 17 -8.21 -14.91 -12.13
C ARG A 17 -7.52 -15.64 -10.98
N ALA A 18 -7.69 -15.12 -9.77
CA ALA A 18 -7.33 -15.83 -8.55
C ALA A 18 -7.86 -17.28 -8.63
N ARG A 19 -6.98 -18.26 -8.91
CA ARG A 19 -7.32 -19.66 -8.71
C ARG A 19 -7.75 -19.78 -7.25
N ARG A 20 -8.90 -20.41 -6.98
CA ARG A 20 -9.35 -20.75 -5.63
C ARG A 20 -8.21 -21.52 -4.93
N ARG A 21 -7.36 -20.81 -4.21
CA ARG A 21 -6.41 -21.43 -3.30
C ARG A 21 -7.22 -22.06 -2.18
N LEU A 22 -6.90 -23.29 -1.82
CA LEU A 22 -7.54 -23.97 -0.70
C LEU A 22 -7.27 -23.14 0.56
N VAL A 23 -8.35 -22.67 1.19
CA VAL A 23 -8.28 -21.94 2.43
C VAL A 23 -8.07 -22.97 3.53
N THR A 24 -6.84 -23.09 4.02
CA THR A 24 -6.52 -24.01 5.12
C THR A 24 -7.02 -23.45 6.45
N PRO A 25 -7.33 -24.30 7.44
CA PRO A 25 -7.65 -23.84 8.80
C PRO A 25 -6.56 -22.96 9.41
N GLU A 26 -5.30 -23.17 9.02
CA GLU A 26 -4.12 -22.40 9.40
C GLU A 26 -4.23 -20.94 8.95
N VAL A 27 -4.50 -20.71 7.66
CA VAL A 27 -4.70 -19.38 7.08
C VAL A 27 -5.85 -18.67 7.80
N LEU A 28 -6.95 -19.34 8.08
CA LEU A 28 -8.08 -18.74 8.82
C LEU A 28 -7.69 -18.34 10.25
N ARG A 29 -6.91 -19.17 10.94
CA ARG A 29 -6.37 -18.84 12.28
C ARG A 29 -5.46 -17.62 12.23
N GLN A 30 -4.57 -17.54 11.25
CA GLN A 30 -3.68 -16.40 11.06
C GLN A 30 -4.46 -15.11 10.77
N VAL A 31 -5.44 -15.14 9.86
CA VAL A 31 -6.31 -13.99 9.56
C VAL A 31 -7.04 -13.50 10.81
N LYS A 32 -7.64 -14.42 11.57
CA LYS A 32 -8.32 -14.08 12.83
C LYS A 32 -7.34 -13.53 13.88
N GLY A 33 -6.14 -14.09 13.96
CA GLY A 33 -5.07 -13.59 14.82
C GLY A 33 -4.65 -12.16 14.46
N ILE A 34 -4.45 -11.87 13.17
CA ILE A 34 -4.15 -10.52 12.68
C ILE A 34 -5.30 -9.57 13.01
N GLU A 35 -6.54 -9.93 12.71
CA GLU A 35 -7.72 -9.11 13.00
C GLU A 35 -7.82 -8.76 14.49
N LEU A 36 -7.58 -9.71 15.38
CA LEU A 36 -7.62 -9.48 16.83
C LEU A 36 -6.49 -8.55 17.29
N ARG A 37 -5.25 -8.80 16.85
CA ARG A 37 -4.09 -7.96 17.22
C ARG A 37 -4.22 -6.54 16.70
N THR A 38 -4.77 -6.37 15.50
CA THR A 38 -4.87 -5.06 14.83
C THR A 38 -6.10 -4.25 15.28
N ARG A 39 -7.06 -4.87 15.96
CA ARG A 39 -8.33 -4.25 16.35
C ARG A 39 -8.17 -2.94 17.14
N SER A 40 -7.28 -2.91 18.12
CA SER A 40 -6.97 -1.73 18.94
C SER A 40 -6.32 -0.63 18.08
N LEU A 41 -5.36 -0.99 17.23
CA LEU A 41 -4.68 -0.07 16.34
C LEU A 41 -5.64 0.50 15.28
N VAL A 42 -6.46 -0.34 14.67
CA VAL A 42 -7.52 0.08 13.77
C VAL A 42 -8.45 1.06 14.48
N SER A 43 -8.88 0.81 15.71
CA SER A 43 -9.71 1.74 16.46
C SER A 43 -9.01 3.07 16.76
N SER A 44 -7.73 3.07 17.12
CA SER A 44 -6.99 4.31 17.42
C SER A 44 -6.69 5.14 16.17
N LEU A 45 -6.40 4.52 15.03
CA LEU A 45 -6.24 5.21 13.75
C LEU A 45 -7.57 5.84 13.26
N PHE A 46 -8.71 5.33 13.82
CA PHE A 46 -10.05 5.79 13.45
C PHE A 46 -10.43 7.16 13.97
N THR A 47 -9.89 7.59 15.10
CA THR A 47 -10.32 8.81 15.80
C THR A 47 -9.91 10.12 15.11
N GLY A 48 -9.55 10.09 13.84
CA GLY A 48 -9.29 11.30 13.02
C GLY A 48 -8.10 11.20 12.06
N GLU A 49 -7.15 10.30 12.30
CA GLU A 49 -5.89 10.27 11.55
C GLU A 49 -6.04 9.66 10.16
N TYR A 50 -6.80 8.57 10.02
CA TYR A 50 -7.06 7.95 8.71
C TYR A 50 -7.81 8.90 7.76
N ARG A 51 -8.88 9.54 8.24
CA ARG A 51 -9.69 10.47 7.44
C ARG A 51 -8.90 11.70 7.00
N SER A 52 -8.04 12.22 7.86
CA SER A 52 -7.22 13.39 7.54
C SER A 52 -6.03 13.04 6.63
N MET A 53 -5.59 11.79 6.62
CA MET A 53 -4.53 11.30 5.75
C MET A 53 -5.00 11.06 4.32
N PHE A 54 -6.26 10.63 4.14
CA PHE A 54 -6.84 10.24 2.87
C PHE A 54 -8.00 11.15 2.46
N ARG A 55 -7.75 12.47 2.41
CA ARG A 55 -8.75 13.43 1.95
C ARG A 55 -9.03 13.25 0.45
N GLY A 56 -10.10 12.54 0.14
CA GLY A 56 -10.70 12.56 -1.19
C GLY A 56 -11.59 13.81 -1.38
N GLN A 57 -11.70 14.32 -2.60
CA GLN A 57 -12.62 15.39 -2.94
C GLN A 57 -13.95 14.77 -3.44
N GLY A 58 -15.03 14.83 -2.71
CA GLY A 58 -16.41 14.44 -3.06
C GLY A 58 -17.44 15.18 -2.25
N ILE A 59 -18.51 15.45 -2.92
CA ILE A 59 -19.62 16.20 -2.37
C ILE A 59 -20.79 15.21 -2.27
N GLU A 60 -21.20 14.83 -1.05
CA GLU A 60 -22.46 14.13 -0.82
C GLU A 60 -23.53 15.11 -0.30
N PHE A 61 -24.77 14.90 -0.73
CA PHE A 61 -25.90 15.64 -0.19
C PHE A 61 -25.99 15.39 1.32
N ALA A 62 -25.93 16.47 2.12
CA ALA A 62 -25.97 16.37 3.57
C ALA A 62 -27.37 16.59 4.09
N GLU A 63 -27.87 17.77 3.84
CA GLU A 63 -29.19 18.22 4.32
C GLU A 63 -29.68 19.41 3.51
N VAL A 64 -30.90 19.77 3.72
CA VAL A 64 -31.49 21.02 3.22
C VAL A 64 -31.63 21.94 4.42
N ARG A 65 -31.00 23.12 4.37
CA ARG A 65 -31.15 24.16 5.39
C ARG A 65 -31.72 25.43 4.77
N GLU A 66 -32.23 26.30 5.59
CA GLU A 66 -32.69 27.62 5.12
C GLU A 66 -31.51 28.42 4.49
N TYR A 67 -31.82 29.10 3.42
CA TYR A 67 -30.88 30.01 2.75
C TYR A 67 -30.44 31.13 3.69
N GLN A 68 -29.15 31.37 3.76
CA GLN A 68 -28.57 32.50 4.48
C GLN A 68 -27.90 33.46 3.50
N GLN A 69 -27.92 34.75 3.82
CA GLN A 69 -27.29 35.76 2.98
C GLN A 69 -25.79 35.48 2.81
N GLY A 70 -25.34 35.21 1.58
CA GLY A 70 -24.00 34.80 1.23
C GLY A 70 -23.88 33.37 0.70
N ASP A 71 -24.95 32.58 0.76
CA ASP A 71 -24.98 31.25 0.12
C ASP A 71 -25.05 31.39 -1.41
N ASP A 72 -24.48 30.42 -2.10
CA ASP A 72 -24.57 30.34 -3.56
C ASP A 72 -26.01 30.03 -3.98
N PHE A 73 -26.65 30.94 -4.71
CA PHE A 73 -28.03 30.78 -5.23
C PHE A 73 -28.20 29.56 -6.14
N ARG A 74 -27.14 29.04 -6.74
CA ARG A 74 -27.15 27.81 -7.55
C ARG A 74 -27.38 26.56 -6.72
N ALA A 75 -27.11 26.63 -5.41
CA ALA A 75 -27.33 25.54 -4.48
C ALA A 75 -28.79 25.50 -3.95
N ILE A 76 -29.65 26.42 -4.33
CA ILE A 76 -31.04 26.46 -3.90
C ILE A 76 -31.79 25.23 -4.43
N ASP A 77 -32.46 24.51 -3.52
CA ASP A 77 -33.44 23.48 -3.88
C ASP A 77 -34.80 24.08 -4.13
N TRP A 78 -35.09 24.36 -5.37
CA TRP A 78 -36.36 24.96 -5.77
C TRP A 78 -37.59 24.10 -5.45
N ASN A 79 -37.43 22.76 -5.41
CA ASN A 79 -38.54 21.86 -5.08
C ASN A 79 -38.92 21.93 -3.58
N VAL A 80 -37.92 21.97 -2.70
CA VAL A 80 -38.14 22.12 -1.26
C VAL A 80 -38.62 23.56 -0.97
N SER A 81 -37.96 24.55 -1.56
CA SER A 81 -38.31 25.96 -1.40
C SER A 81 -39.75 26.26 -1.77
N ALA A 82 -40.25 25.69 -2.88
CA ALA A 82 -41.63 25.84 -3.32
C ALA A 82 -42.67 25.23 -2.34
N ARG A 83 -42.29 24.18 -1.63
CA ARG A 83 -43.17 23.54 -0.62
C ARG A 83 -43.19 24.29 0.70
N MET A 84 -42.05 24.86 1.07
CA MET A 84 -41.84 25.48 2.38
C MET A 84 -42.11 26.99 2.36
N GLY A 85 -42.26 27.61 1.19
CA GLY A 85 -42.56 29.03 1.02
C GLY A 85 -41.39 30.00 1.21
N HIS A 86 -40.19 29.51 1.49
CA HIS A 86 -38.97 30.29 1.58
C HIS A 86 -37.77 29.50 1.04
N PRO A 87 -36.66 30.15 0.66
CA PRO A 87 -35.58 29.48 -0.03
C PRO A 87 -34.80 28.55 0.90
N PHE A 88 -34.55 27.32 0.41
CA PHE A 88 -33.71 26.30 1.03
C PHE A 88 -32.50 25.98 0.15
N VAL A 89 -31.37 25.75 0.76
CA VAL A 89 -30.08 25.39 0.10
C VAL A 89 -29.74 23.95 0.39
N LYS A 90 -29.37 23.22 -0.66
CA LYS A 90 -28.72 21.90 -0.51
C LYS A 90 -27.33 22.09 0.05
N THR A 91 -27.11 21.61 1.24
CA THR A 91 -25.77 21.45 1.77
C THR A 91 -25.25 20.06 1.40
N TYR A 92 -23.97 19.97 1.15
CA TYR A 92 -23.33 18.73 0.78
C TYR A 92 -22.22 18.45 1.79
N HIS A 93 -22.18 17.25 2.34
CA HIS A 93 -21.00 16.79 3.06
C HIS A 93 -20.01 16.18 2.09
N GLU A 94 -18.76 16.50 2.29
CA GLU A 94 -17.67 15.93 1.51
C GLU A 94 -17.40 14.49 2.00
N GLU A 95 -18.31 13.55 1.69
CA GLU A 95 -18.06 12.12 1.87
C GLU A 95 -17.72 11.48 0.54
N ARG A 96 -16.42 11.23 0.33
CA ARG A 96 -15.96 10.45 -0.82
C ARG A 96 -15.63 9.04 -0.39
N GLU A 97 -16.17 8.10 -1.14
CA GLU A 97 -15.68 6.75 -1.18
C GLU A 97 -14.29 6.74 -1.81
N ASN A 98 -13.28 6.56 -1.00
CA ASN A 98 -11.94 6.38 -1.52
C ASN A 98 -11.72 4.93 -1.99
N THR A 99 -10.76 4.76 -2.87
CA THR A 99 -10.24 3.44 -3.21
C THR A 99 -8.83 3.34 -2.64
N LEU A 100 -8.60 2.36 -1.77
CA LEU A 100 -7.28 1.98 -1.29
C LEU A 100 -6.79 0.79 -2.11
N LEU A 101 -5.66 0.95 -2.78
CA LEU A 101 -4.94 -0.13 -3.45
C LEU A 101 -3.66 -0.44 -2.66
N LEU A 102 -3.55 -1.67 -2.20
CA LEU A 102 -2.37 -2.20 -1.53
C LEU A 102 -1.47 -2.88 -2.56
N VAL A 103 -0.25 -2.40 -2.75
CA VAL A 103 0.78 -3.02 -3.60
C VAL A 103 1.81 -3.64 -2.67
N VAL A 104 1.85 -4.97 -2.61
CA VAL A 104 2.59 -5.69 -1.57
C VAL A 104 3.66 -6.57 -2.20
N ASP A 105 4.90 -6.25 -1.84
CA ASP A 105 6.08 -6.99 -2.22
C ASP A 105 6.20 -8.28 -1.41
N GLN A 106 6.38 -9.39 -2.11
CA GLN A 106 6.55 -10.72 -1.55
C GLN A 106 7.78 -11.43 -2.14
N SER A 107 8.74 -10.65 -2.64
CA SER A 107 10.01 -11.15 -3.19
C SER A 107 10.87 -11.87 -2.14
N GLY A 108 11.90 -12.55 -2.60
CA GLY A 108 12.80 -13.31 -1.74
C GLY A 108 13.44 -12.47 -0.62
N SER A 109 13.83 -11.23 -0.93
CA SER A 109 14.40 -10.29 0.04
C SER A 109 13.44 -9.95 1.20
N CYS A 110 12.13 -9.99 0.96
CA CYS A 110 11.11 -9.73 1.97
C CYS A 110 10.94 -10.87 2.99
N HIS A 111 11.43 -12.06 2.71
CA HIS A 111 11.39 -13.20 3.66
C HIS A 111 12.51 -13.20 4.70
N PHE A 112 13.37 -12.20 4.68
CA PHE A 112 14.39 -11.99 5.71
C PHE A 112 13.77 -11.51 7.02
N GLY A 113 14.33 -11.95 8.16
CA GLY A 113 13.93 -11.47 9.49
C GLY A 113 13.42 -12.56 10.44
N ARG A 114 13.67 -12.38 11.75
CA ARG A 114 13.10 -13.17 12.86
C ARG A 114 13.00 -12.27 14.10
N PRO A 115 11.97 -12.37 14.97
CA PRO A 115 10.84 -13.30 14.87
C PRO A 115 9.82 -12.93 13.78
N TYR A 116 9.88 -11.70 13.27
CA TYR A 116 9.03 -11.21 12.16
C TYR A 116 9.87 -11.04 10.90
N THR A 117 9.36 -11.52 9.77
CA THR A 117 9.94 -11.23 8.47
C THR A 117 9.43 -9.89 7.94
N LYS A 118 10.16 -9.27 7.02
CA LYS A 118 9.69 -8.04 6.33
C LYS A 118 8.34 -8.29 5.65
N ALA A 119 8.17 -9.45 4.98
CA ALA A 119 6.91 -9.85 4.36
C ALA A 119 5.76 -9.98 5.38
N GLY A 120 6.02 -10.59 6.53
CA GLY A 120 5.04 -10.72 7.60
C GLY A 120 4.58 -9.37 8.14
N LEU A 121 5.55 -8.44 8.34
CA LEU A 121 5.24 -7.07 8.75
C LEU A 121 4.43 -6.32 7.69
N ALA A 122 4.81 -6.45 6.41
CA ALA A 122 4.07 -5.85 5.31
C ALA A 122 2.61 -6.37 5.24
N VAL A 123 2.39 -7.67 5.43
CA VAL A 123 1.05 -8.28 5.47
C VAL A 123 0.24 -7.77 6.66
N GLU A 124 0.82 -7.65 7.86
CA GLU A 124 0.11 -7.09 9.02
C GLU A 124 -0.27 -5.63 8.83
N VAL A 125 0.62 -4.81 8.28
CA VAL A 125 0.35 -3.40 7.98
C VAL A 125 -0.71 -3.26 6.88
N ALA A 126 -0.62 -4.05 5.82
CA ALA A 126 -1.63 -4.10 4.76
C ALA A 126 -3.01 -4.48 5.32
N ALA A 127 -3.06 -5.43 6.27
CA ALA A 127 -4.30 -5.83 6.94
C ALA A 127 -4.90 -4.69 7.79
N VAL A 128 -4.07 -3.95 8.54
CA VAL A 128 -4.51 -2.76 9.28
C VAL A 128 -5.15 -1.74 8.35
N LEU A 129 -4.47 -1.43 7.24
CA LEU A 129 -4.96 -0.47 6.25
C LEU A 129 -6.26 -0.96 5.59
N ALA A 130 -6.36 -2.25 5.24
CA ALA A 130 -7.56 -2.85 4.67
C ALA A 130 -8.77 -2.79 5.61
N LEU A 131 -8.58 -3.13 6.89
CA LEU A 131 -9.64 -3.05 7.91
C LEU A 131 -10.03 -1.60 8.21
N ALA A 132 -9.05 -0.70 8.21
CA ALA A 132 -9.29 0.73 8.36
C ALA A 132 -10.17 1.25 7.22
N ALA A 133 -9.79 1.03 5.98
CA ALA A 133 -10.55 1.44 4.81
C ALA A 133 -11.97 0.84 4.80
N ALA A 134 -12.11 -0.45 5.08
CA ALA A 134 -13.42 -1.11 5.13
C ALA A 134 -14.36 -0.51 6.19
N ARG A 135 -13.80 -0.04 7.29
CA ARG A 135 -14.59 0.61 8.35
C ARG A 135 -15.04 2.02 7.94
N HIS A 136 -14.30 2.71 7.07
CA HIS A 136 -14.71 3.99 6.46
C HIS A 136 -15.58 3.82 5.21
N ASN A 137 -16.03 2.59 4.92
CA ASN A 137 -16.79 2.25 3.73
C ASN A 137 -16.03 2.49 2.41
N ASP A 138 -14.70 2.58 2.48
CA ASP A 138 -13.82 2.69 1.32
C ASP A 138 -13.69 1.35 0.59
N ARG A 139 -13.33 1.42 -0.70
CA ARG A 139 -13.03 0.23 -1.50
C ARG A 139 -11.59 -0.20 -1.25
N VAL A 140 -11.36 -1.49 -1.06
CA VAL A 140 -10.01 -2.05 -0.86
C VAL A 140 -9.69 -3.03 -1.96
N GLY A 141 -8.54 -2.85 -2.59
CA GLY A 141 -7.95 -3.79 -3.51
C GLY A 141 -6.51 -4.14 -3.12
N ALA A 142 -5.96 -5.19 -3.71
CA ALA A 142 -4.57 -5.56 -3.51
C ALA A 142 -3.93 -6.11 -4.78
N LEU A 143 -2.63 -5.84 -4.91
CA LEU A 143 -1.74 -6.39 -5.92
C LEU A 143 -0.53 -6.98 -5.20
N MET A 144 -0.24 -8.25 -5.44
CA MET A 144 0.90 -8.95 -4.88
C MET A 144 1.85 -9.36 -5.99
N PHE A 145 3.13 -9.13 -5.76
CA PHE A 145 4.16 -9.35 -6.76
C PHE A 145 5.46 -9.89 -6.15
N ALA A 146 6.29 -10.45 -6.99
CA ALA A 146 7.68 -10.78 -6.78
C ALA A 146 8.45 -10.40 -8.07
N ASP A 147 8.95 -11.36 -8.84
CA ASP A 147 9.55 -11.14 -10.17
C ASP A 147 8.54 -10.64 -11.23
N LYS A 148 7.25 -10.80 -10.95
CA LYS A 148 6.11 -10.33 -11.73
C LYS A 148 4.88 -10.16 -10.86
N VAL A 149 3.85 -9.52 -11.41
CA VAL A 149 2.53 -9.45 -10.76
C VAL A 149 1.87 -10.82 -10.80
N GLU A 150 1.61 -11.42 -9.64
CA GLU A 150 1.07 -12.77 -9.53
C GLU A 150 -0.39 -12.83 -9.06
N LEU A 151 -0.83 -11.86 -8.27
CA LEU A 151 -2.20 -11.84 -7.77
C LEU A 151 -2.75 -10.42 -7.72
N ILE A 152 -3.97 -10.27 -8.24
CA ILE A 152 -4.73 -9.02 -8.20
C ILE A 152 -6.09 -9.29 -7.58
N VAL A 153 -6.40 -8.56 -6.50
CA VAL A 153 -7.73 -8.48 -5.91
C VAL A 153 -8.30 -7.11 -6.24
N ARG A 154 -9.33 -7.08 -7.07
CA ARG A 154 -9.96 -5.82 -7.50
C ARG A 154 -10.60 -5.10 -6.31
N PRO A 155 -10.56 -3.75 -6.28
CA PRO A 155 -11.17 -2.97 -5.22
C PRO A 155 -12.67 -3.24 -5.09
N ALA A 156 -13.12 -3.58 -3.88
CA ALA A 156 -14.52 -3.68 -3.51
C ALA A 156 -14.73 -3.28 -2.04
N LYS A 157 -15.99 -3.07 -1.65
CA LYS A 157 -16.39 -2.60 -0.34
C LYS A 157 -16.64 -3.71 0.66
N GLY A 158 -16.64 -3.29 1.91
CA GLY A 158 -17.17 -4.04 3.04
C GLY A 158 -16.15 -4.94 3.73
N ARG A 159 -16.42 -5.19 5.00
CA ARG A 159 -15.57 -6.03 5.86
C ARG A 159 -15.33 -7.45 5.33
N PRO A 160 -16.32 -8.15 4.74
CA PRO A 160 -16.06 -9.48 4.16
C PRO A 160 -15.03 -9.43 3.03
N HIS A 161 -15.05 -8.38 2.21
CA HIS A 161 -14.07 -8.20 1.14
C HIS A 161 -12.67 -7.88 1.69
N ALA A 162 -12.57 -7.00 2.70
CA ALA A 162 -11.29 -6.73 3.36
C ALA A 162 -10.69 -7.99 3.98
N LEU A 163 -11.49 -8.81 4.65
CA LEU A 163 -11.05 -10.11 5.18
C LEU A 163 -10.61 -11.07 4.08
N ARG A 164 -11.25 -11.04 2.91
CA ARG A 164 -10.78 -11.78 1.73
C ARG A 164 -9.41 -11.27 1.26
N VAL A 165 -9.22 -9.97 1.17
CA VAL A 165 -7.90 -9.37 0.83
C VAL A 165 -6.84 -9.85 1.80
N ILE A 166 -7.10 -9.77 3.11
CA ILE A 166 -6.17 -10.22 4.14
C ILE A 166 -5.87 -11.72 4.02
N ARG A 167 -6.90 -12.54 3.79
CA ARG A 167 -6.73 -13.97 3.56
C ARG A 167 -5.82 -14.24 2.36
N ASP A 168 -6.06 -13.54 1.27
CA ASP A 168 -5.30 -13.72 0.04
C ASP A 168 -3.84 -13.25 0.20
N LEU A 169 -3.59 -12.19 1.01
CA LEU A 169 -2.25 -11.75 1.43
C LEU A 169 -1.53 -12.82 2.28
N VAL A 170 -2.20 -13.35 3.30
CA VAL A 170 -1.63 -14.36 4.21
C VAL A 170 -1.35 -15.68 3.48
N ALA A 171 -2.25 -16.09 2.59
CA ALA A 171 -2.11 -17.35 1.83
C ALA A 171 -1.19 -17.22 0.63
N PHE A 172 -0.70 -16.01 0.33
CA PHE A 172 0.13 -15.80 -0.85
C PHE A 172 1.50 -16.43 -0.66
N THR A 173 1.94 -17.17 -1.67
CA THR A 173 3.29 -17.71 -1.78
C THR A 173 3.78 -17.38 -3.18
N PRO A 174 4.83 -16.56 -3.31
CA PRO A 174 5.36 -16.18 -4.61
C PRO A 174 5.92 -17.40 -5.34
N ARG A 175 5.91 -17.35 -6.66
CA ARG A 175 6.52 -18.38 -7.51
C ARG A 175 7.96 -18.03 -7.85
N GLY A 176 8.21 -16.72 -8.06
CA GLY A 176 9.53 -16.17 -8.29
C GLY A 176 10.20 -15.73 -6.98
N ARG A 177 11.53 -15.53 -7.04
CA ARG A 177 12.33 -15.00 -5.93
C ARG A 177 12.73 -13.55 -6.14
N GLY A 178 12.90 -13.11 -7.40
CA GLY A 178 13.32 -11.77 -7.76
C GLY A 178 12.23 -10.72 -7.49
N THR A 179 12.59 -9.45 -7.67
CA THR A 179 11.71 -8.30 -7.43
C THR A 179 11.57 -7.46 -8.70
N ASN A 180 10.35 -7.27 -9.19
CA ASN A 180 10.03 -6.36 -10.29
C ASN A 180 9.01 -5.30 -9.84
N LEU A 181 9.48 -4.37 -9.01
CA LEU A 181 8.64 -3.30 -8.47
C LEU A 181 8.15 -2.35 -9.59
N GLY A 182 8.98 -2.08 -10.60
CA GLY A 182 8.59 -1.19 -11.72
C GLY A 182 7.38 -1.71 -12.49
N GLU A 183 7.33 -3.01 -12.78
CA GLU A 183 6.16 -3.65 -13.42
C GLU A 183 4.94 -3.57 -12.51
N ALA A 184 5.07 -3.88 -11.22
CA ALA A 184 3.98 -3.83 -10.25
C ALA A 184 3.36 -2.44 -10.15
N LEU A 185 4.17 -1.38 -10.12
CA LEU A 185 3.71 0.02 -10.10
C LEU A 185 3.00 0.39 -11.41
N SER A 186 3.51 -0.06 -12.55
CA SER A 186 2.88 0.15 -13.85
C SER A 186 1.51 -0.54 -13.97
N TYR A 187 1.34 -1.70 -13.35
CA TYR A 187 0.04 -2.36 -13.21
C TYR A 187 -0.87 -1.62 -12.24
N ALA A 188 -0.34 -1.18 -11.09
CA ALA A 188 -1.09 -0.44 -10.09
C ALA A 188 -1.70 0.84 -10.67
N ALA A 189 -0.99 1.54 -11.55
CA ALA A 189 -1.48 2.75 -12.22
C ALA A 189 -2.69 2.53 -13.14
N LYS A 190 -2.96 1.29 -13.54
CA LYS A 190 -4.06 0.93 -14.47
C LYS A 190 -5.27 0.32 -13.76
N LEU A 191 -5.13 -0.09 -12.49
CA LEU A 191 -6.18 -0.81 -11.78
C LEU A 191 -7.32 0.10 -11.29
N PRO A 192 -7.08 1.26 -10.65
CA PRO A 192 -8.14 2.18 -10.29
C PRO A 192 -8.61 2.97 -11.52
N LYS A 193 -9.94 3.08 -11.69
CA LYS A 193 -10.52 3.90 -12.77
C LYS A 193 -10.46 5.40 -12.49
N HIS A 194 -10.42 5.76 -11.21
CA HIS A 194 -10.41 7.12 -10.70
C HIS A 194 -9.23 7.32 -9.78
N HIS A 195 -9.04 8.54 -9.30
CA HIS A 195 -8.05 8.85 -8.29
C HIS A 195 -8.20 7.90 -7.10
N ALA A 196 -7.10 7.33 -6.64
CA ALA A 196 -7.05 6.33 -5.56
C ALA A 196 -5.87 6.62 -4.62
N ILE A 197 -5.95 6.04 -3.44
CA ILE A 197 -4.83 5.97 -2.52
C ILE A 197 -4.09 4.67 -2.82
N VAL A 198 -2.80 4.74 -3.04
CA VAL A 198 -1.95 3.58 -3.31
C VAL A 198 -0.89 3.45 -2.23
N ALA A 199 -1.00 2.43 -1.40
CA ALA A 199 0.02 2.09 -0.41
C ALA A 199 0.94 1.02 -1.00
N VAL A 200 2.22 1.37 -1.21
CA VAL A 200 3.24 0.46 -1.73
C VAL A 200 4.10 -0.03 -0.58
N LEU A 201 4.00 -1.31 -0.26
CA LEU A 201 4.73 -1.96 0.83
C LEU A 201 5.87 -2.80 0.22
N SER A 202 7.10 -2.32 0.32
CA SER A 202 8.31 -2.97 -0.22
C SER A 202 9.54 -2.49 0.55
N ASP A 203 10.65 -3.17 0.41
CA ASP A 203 11.95 -2.64 0.85
C ASP A 203 12.58 -1.68 -0.17
N PHE A 204 12.01 -1.56 -1.38
CA PHE A 204 12.46 -0.66 -2.46
C PHE A 204 13.95 -0.84 -2.80
N ARG A 205 14.46 -2.06 -2.73
CA ARG A 205 15.87 -2.36 -3.07
C ARG A 205 16.06 -2.69 -4.55
N ALA A 206 14.99 -3.04 -5.25
CA ALA A 206 15.01 -3.26 -6.69
C ALA A 206 15.40 -1.97 -7.43
N GLU A 207 15.79 -2.11 -8.68
CA GLU A 207 16.09 -0.99 -9.58
C GLU A 207 14.93 -0.68 -10.52
N GLY A 208 14.92 0.51 -11.12
CA GLY A 208 14.00 0.87 -12.19
C GLY A 208 12.56 1.19 -11.77
N TRP A 209 12.29 1.39 -10.49
CA TRP A 209 10.96 1.73 -9.97
C TRP A 209 10.68 3.25 -9.92
N GLU A 210 11.69 4.09 -10.06
CA GLU A 210 11.59 5.53 -9.86
C GLU A 210 10.61 6.19 -10.83
N VAL A 211 10.75 5.90 -12.12
CA VAL A 211 9.87 6.46 -13.16
C VAL A 211 8.45 5.92 -13.04
N PRO A 212 8.21 4.60 -12.92
CA PRO A 212 6.86 4.08 -12.66
C PRO A 212 6.22 4.64 -11.39
N LEU A 213 7.00 4.87 -10.32
CA LEU A 213 6.49 5.46 -9.07
C LEU A 213 6.05 6.91 -9.27
N ALA A 214 6.86 7.72 -9.94
CA ALA A 214 6.51 9.10 -10.26
C ALA A 214 5.26 9.19 -11.16
N GLN A 215 5.13 8.30 -12.14
CA GLN A 215 3.94 8.21 -12.99
C GLN A 215 2.68 7.81 -12.20
N LEU A 216 2.83 6.91 -11.23
CA LEU A 216 1.76 6.51 -10.32
C LEU A 216 1.35 7.69 -9.43
N ALA A 217 2.33 8.41 -8.85
CA ALA A 217 2.11 9.56 -7.98
C ALA A 217 1.46 10.75 -8.71
N ALA A 218 1.69 10.90 -10.00
CA ALA A 218 1.04 11.93 -10.81
C ALA A 218 -0.48 11.71 -10.99
N ARG A 219 -0.98 10.48 -10.75
CA ARG A 219 -2.38 10.11 -10.96
C ARG A 219 -3.12 9.76 -9.67
N HIS A 220 -2.38 9.34 -8.66
CA HIS A 220 -2.91 8.77 -7.43
C HIS A 220 -2.17 9.34 -6.23
N ASP A 221 -2.80 9.24 -5.09
CA ASP A 221 -2.16 9.56 -3.82
C ASP A 221 -1.30 8.38 -3.34
N VAL A 222 0.02 8.49 -3.45
CA VAL A 222 0.93 7.38 -3.21
C VAL A 222 1.65 7.52 -1.87
N VAL A 223 1.62 6.44 -1.09
CA VAL A 223 2.39 6.30 0.15
C VAL A 223 3.36 5.12 0.01
N ALA A 224 4.65 5.40 0.07
CA ALA A 224 5.68 4.39 0.11
C ALA A 224 5.91 3.93 1.56
N ILE A 225 5.55 2.70 1.86
CA ILE A 225 5.77 2.06 3.17
C ILE A 225 6.99 1.17 3.04
N THR A 226 8.15 1.68 3.48
CA THR A 226 9.40 0.93 3.42
C THR A 226 9.52 0.01 4.64
N VAL A 227 9.88 -1.25 4.40
CA VAL A 227 10.04 -2.26 5.46
C VAL A 227 11.49 -2.72 5.49
N ASP A 228 12.16 -2.45 6.61
CA ASP A 228 13.59 -2.72 6.81
C ASP A 228 13.82 -3.66 7.99
N ASP A 229 14.89 -4.45 7.94
CA ASP A 229 15.39 -5.22 9.09
C ASP A 229 16.77 -4.66 9.48
N PRO A 230 16.98 -4.26 10.75
CA PRO A 230 18.27 -3.74 11.19
C PRO A 230 19.45 -4.70 10.98
N ARG A 231 19.20 -6.00 11.02
CA ARG A 231 20.25 -7.03 10.81
C ARG A 231 20.81 -7.06 9.39
N GLU A 232 20.13 -6.45 8.43
CA GLU A 232 20.67 -6.25 7.08
C GLU A 232 21.81 -5.22 7.05
N ARG A 233 21.93 -4.42 8.11
CA ARG A 233 22.96 -3.36 8.25
C ARG A 233 24.00 -3.69 9.31
N GLU A 234 23.61 -4.45 10.31
CA GLU A 234 24.43 -4.76 11.48
C GLU A 234 24.76 -6.25 11.48
N LEU A 235 25.89 -6.59 10.90
CA LEU A 235 26.39 -7.96 10.98
C LEU A 235 26.91 -8.24 12.39
N PRO A 236 26.49 -9.36 13.02
CA PRO A 236 27.05 -9.79 14.29
C PRO A 236 28.52 -10.26 14.13
N ASP A 237 29.27 -10.23 15.22
CA ASP A 237 30.56 -10.92 15.31
C ASP A 237 30.32 -12.41 15.51
N ALA A 238 30.28 -13.16 14.41
CA ALA A 238 29.93 -14.58 14.40
C ALA A 238 30.94 -15.44 13.63
N GLY A 239 32.16 -14.91 13.38
CA GLY A 239 33.17 -15.58 12.59
C GLY A 239 32.75 -15.65 11.10
N TRP A 240 32.99 -16.80 10.50
CA TRP A 240 32.62 -17.05 9.11
C TRP A 240 31.11 -17.26 8.97
N VAL A 241 30.46 -16.40 8.19
CA VAL A 241 29.03 -16.45 7.91
C VAL A 241 28.81 -16.69 6.42
N ASP A 242 28.06 -17.72 6.07
CA ASP A 242 27.62 -17.99 4.72
C ASP A 242 26.31 -17.17 4.46
N MET A 243 26.41 -16.15 3.64
CA MET A 243 25.30 -15.29 3.26
C MET A 243 24.79 -15.66 1.88
N GLU A 244 23.50 -15.91 1.78
CA GLU A 244 22.81 -16.17 0.51
C GLU A 244 21.97 -14.94 0.12
N ASP A 245 22.17 -14.47 -1.10
CA ASP A 245 21.27 -13.50 -1.68
C ASP A 245 19.92 -14.17 -1.96
N ALA A 246 18.87 -13.67 -1.33
CA ALA A 246 17.55 -14.29 -1.34
C ALA A 246 16.86 -14.26 -2.73
N GLU A 247 17.27 -13.37 -3.62
CA GLU A 247 16.72 -13.22 -4.96
C GLU A 247 17.49 -14.03 -6.01
N THR A 248 18.81 -13.96 -5.97
CA THR A 248 19.68 -14.61 -6.95
C THR A 248 20.13 -16.01 -6.53
N GLY A 249 20.11 -16.30 -5.23
CA GLY A 249 20.66 -17.51 -4.64
C GLY A 249 22.20 -17.55 -4.61
N GLN A 250 22.87 -16.45 -4.96
CA GLN A 250 24.32 -16.36 -4.86
C GLN A 250 24.76 -16.41 -3.40
N ARG A 251 25.84 -17.15 -3.14
CA ARG A 251 26.41 -17.29 -1.80
C ARG A 251 27.74 -16.60 -1.71
N VAL A 252 27.93 -15.89 -0.60
CA VAL A 252 29.19 -15.22 -0.26
C VAL A 252 29.56 -15.58 1.16
N LEU A 253 30.74 -16.12 1.31
CA LEU A 253 31.32 -16.41 2.62
C LEU A 253 32.04 -15.16 3.15
N LEU A 254 31.55 -14.61 4.25
CA LEU A 254 32.10 -13.40 4.89
C LEU A 254 32.66 -13.73 6.26
N ASP A 255 33.89 -13.27 6.50
CA ASP A 255 34.43 -13.28 7.85
C ASP A 255 33.97 -12.03 8.61
N THR A 256 33.03 -12.26 9.51
CA THR A 256 32.45 -11.21 10.35
C THR A 256 33.23 -10.99 11.65
N SER A 257 34.26 -11.76 11.96
CA SER A 257 35.13 -11.49 13.11
C SER A 257 35.89 -10.18 12.94
N HIS A 258 36.23 -9.82 11.68
CA HIS A 258 36.94 -8.58 11.38
C HIS A 258 35.99 -7.35 11.43
N GLY A 259 36.26 -6.42 12.34
CA GLY A 259 35.50 -5.16 12.47
C GLY A 259 35.43 -4.36 11.17
N ALA A 260 36.51 -4.35 10.37
CA ALA A 260 36.54 -3.69 9.07
C ALA A 260 35.53 -4.26 8.08
N THR A 261 35.28 -5.58 8.08
CA THR A 261 34.25 -6.23 7.25
C THR A 261 32.86 -5.76 7.67
N ARG A 262 32.56 -5.79 8.97
CA ARG A 262 31.27 -5.32 9.51
C ARG A 262 31.02 -3.85 9.20
N THR A 263 32.00 -3.00 9.40
CA THR A 263 31.91 -1.56 9.10
C THR A 263 31.64 -1.32 7.60
N ARG A 264 32.36 -2.01 6.71
CA ARG A 264 32.19 -1.85 5.27
C ARG A 264 30.77 -2.23 4.82
N VAL A 265 30.23 -3.34 5.32
CA VAL A 265 28.85 -3.75 5.02
C VAL A 265 27.85 -2.73 5.55
N GLY A 266 28.02 -2.26 6.79
CA GLY A 266 27.15 -1.24 7.39
C GLY A 266 27.14 0.06 6.61
N VAL A 267 28.32 0.56 6.20
CA VAL A 267 28.43 1.78 5.38
C VAL A 267 27.77 1.60 4.02
N ALA A 268 27.94 0.45 3.36
CA ALA A 268 27.28 0.18 2.09
C ALA A 268 25.74 0.16 2.23
N ALA A 269 25.23 -0.51 3.25
CA ALA A 269 23.80 -0.58 3.53
C ALA A 269 23.22 0.82 3.86
N GLU A 270 23.93 1.63 4.62
CA GLU A 270 23.50 3.01 4.94
C GLU A 270 23.45 3.89 3.69
N ARG A 271 24.44 3.79 2.80
CA ARG A 271 24.41 4.49 1.51
C ARG A 271 23.20 4.11 0.66
N GLN A 272 22.88 2.82 0.57
CA GLN A 272 21.69 2.34 -0.15
C GLN A 272 20.40 2.90 0.47
N LEU A 273 20.30 2.95 1.80
CA LEU A 273 19.15 3.51 2.52
C LEU A 273 18.98 5.01 2.21
N GLN A 274 20.08 5.77 2.24
CA GLN A 274 20.06 7.21 1.93
C GLN A 274 19.68 7.47 0.47
N GLU A 275 20.24 6.71 -0.46
CA GLU A 275 19.94 6.82 -1.88
C GLU A 275 18.47 6.49 -2.16
N ARG A 276 17.95 5.39 -1.62
CA ARG A 276 16.53 5.03 -1.71
C ARG A 276 15.64 6.13 -1.15
N THR A 277 15.99 6.70 0.01
CA THR A 277 15.23 7.78 0.61
C THR A 277 15.21 9.02 -0.28
N ARG A 278 16.34 9.38 -0.87
CA ARG A 278 16.45 10.48 -1.82
C ARG A 278 15.57 10.26 -3.05
N LYS A 279 15.61 9.06 -3.63
CA LYS A 279 14.80 8.69 -4.81
C LYS A 279 13.29 8.78 -4.52
N LEU A 280 12.84 8.33 -3.33
CA LEU A 280 11.43 8.44 -2.92
C LEU A 280 10.99 9.91 -2.77
N VAL A 281 11.82 10.75 -2.16
CA VAL A 281 11.55 12.19 -2.06
C VAL A 281 11.48 12.85 -3.44
N GLN A 282 12.39 12.50 -4.35
CA GLN A 282 12.39 13.00 -5.74
C GLN A 282 11.15 12.55 -6.52
N ALA A 283 10.63 11.37 -6.26
CA ALA A 283 9.38 10.89 -6.84
C ALA A 283 8.13 11.59 -6.27
N GLY A 284 8.27 12.48 -5.29
CA GLY A 284 7.17 13.25 -4.71
C GLY A 284 6.20 12.42 -3.87
N VAL A 285 6.64 11.27 -3.35
CA VAL A 285 5.79 10.39 -2.55
C VAL A 285 6.10 10.49 -1.06
N ASP A 286 5.04 10.36 -0.24
CA ASP A 286 5.20 10.28 1.21
C ASP A 286 5.78 8.93 1.61
N ARG A 287 6.77 8.96 2.51
CA ARG A 287 7.42 7.76 3.03
C ARG A 287 7.01 7.47 4.46
N VAL A 288 6.66 6.22 4.73
CA VAL A 288 6.52 5.64 6.07
C VAL A 288 7.60 4.58 6.25
N ALA A 289 8.55 4.82 7.16
CA ALA A 289 9.62 3.87 7.42
C ALA A 289 9.25 2.93 8.57
N LEU A 290 9.18 1.63 8.28
CA LEU A 290 8.91 0.58 9.26
C LEU A 290 10.16 -0.29 9.45
N GLN A 291 10.29 -0.83 10.65
CA GLN A 291 11.37 -1.76 11.01
C GLN A 291 10.80 -2.97 11.73
N THR A 292 11.40 -4.15 11.48
CA THR A 292 10.93 -5.42 12.06
C THR A 292 11.11 -5.52 13.58
N ASN A 293 12.00 -4.72 14.16
CA ASN A 293 12.29 -4.68 15.60
C ASN A 293 11.51 -3.59 16.36
N VAL A 294 10.71 -2.77 15.69
CA VAL A 294 9.94 -1.69 16.32
C VAL A 294 8.44 -1.93 16.13
N PRO A 295 7.61 -1.74 17.17
CA PRO A 295 6.15 -1.86 17.05
C PRO A 295 5.62 -0.90 15.99
N TYR A 296 5.16 -1.44 14.87
CA TYR A 296 4.73 -0.67 13.69
C TYR A 296 3.55 0.29 13.98
N GLY A 297 2.72 -0.02 14.97
CA GLY A 297 1.59 0.82 15.34
C GLY A 297 1.98 2.24 15.79
N VAL A 298 3.13 2.38 16.44
CA VAL A 298 3.68 3.69 16.84
C VAL A 298 4.15 4.46 15.61
N LEU A 299 4.88 3.77 14.73
CA LEU A 299 5.42 4.37 13.50
C LEU A 299 4.32 4.81 12.54
N LEU A 300 3.28 3.98 12.36
CA LEU A 300 2.13 4.32 11.53
C LEU A 300 1.38 5.54 12.05
N ARG A 301 1.05 5.59 13.34
CA ARG A 301 0.37 6.75 13.94
C ARG A 301 1.16 8.04 13.74
N ARG A 302 2.46 8.00 14.03
CA ARG A 302 3.32 9.18 13.83
C ARG A 302 3.33 9.64 12.38
N ALA A 303 3.57 8.73 11.44
CA ALA A 303 3.61 9.05 10.01
C ALA A 303 2.27 9.61 9.50
N PHE A 304 1.16 9.05 9.96
CA PHE A 304 -0.17 9.50 9.58
C PHE A 304 -0.48 10.89 10.15
N ALA A 305 -0.12 11.16 11.40
CA ALA A 305 -0.28 12.47 12.00
C ALA A 305 0.59 13.54 11.30
N GLU A 306 1.83 13.21 10.93
CA GLU A 306 2.73 14.10 10.20
C GLU A 306 2.19 14.41 8.79
N ARG A 307 1.69 13.39 8.07
CA ARG A 307 1.07 13.58 6.76
C ARG A 307 -0.20 14.43 6.84
N ALA A 308 -1.08 14.16 7.80
CA ALA A 308 -2.29 14.94 8.01
C ALA A 308 -2.00 16.44 8.26
N ARG A 309 -0.90 16.75 8.94
CA ARG A 309 -0.46 18.14 9.14
C ARG A 309 0.04 18.80 7.85
N ARG A 310 0.70 18.03 6.97
CA ARG A 310 1.17 18.55 5.67
C ARG A 310 0.02 18.85 4.71
N LEU A 311 -0.99 18.01 4.68
CA LEU A 311 -2.16 18.19 3.82
C LEU A 311 -3.11 19.33 4.26
N LYS A 312 -2.91 19.87 5.47
CA LYS A 312 -3.66 21.03 5.99
C LYS A 312 -2.98 22.39 5.71
N ARG A 313 -1.75 22.36 5.25
CA ARG A 313 -0.98 23.55 4.84
C ARG A 313 -1.12 23.80 3.36
#